data_89f7fb052f5342fef1c06d24e39fff23
#
_entry.id   89f7fb052f5342fef1c06d24e39fff23
#
_cell.length_a   1.000
_cell.length_b   1.000
_cell.length_c   1.000
_cell.angle_alpha   90.00
_cell.angle_beta   90.00
_cell.angle_gamma   90.00
#
_symmetry.space_group_name_H-M   'P 1'
#
loop_
_entity.id
_entity.type
_entity.pdbx_description
1 polymer ?
#
loop_
_entity_poly.entity_id
_entity_poly.type
_entity_poly.pdbx_seq_one_letter_code
_entity_poly.pdbx_strand_id
1 'polypeptide(L)'
;MLKDEVLKLKKEKDVVILAHNYQVPEVQDVADFVGDSLGLSRQAAKVKQKTILFCGVHFMAETAAIVSPDKRVLIPDLEAGCSLSDSITVDQLRKWKKEHPDAISVGYVNTTAEIKSELDYCCTSSNAVNVVNAIPREKEILFLPDMFLGSYVAKITGRKNMQIWAGECHVHAGITPDHVEKKLAELKNAEFVIHPECSCTTPMMHDVASGRYKNHQVQILSTEGMMNHVSKSDSQQFVVATETGILYRMRQQNPQKTFIPASESAECEYMKMITLDKVYRSLYDEKYEVKVAKKIADKARLAIERMLSIS
;
A
#
# COMPACT_ATOMS: atom_id res chain seq x y z
N MET A 1 -22.39 -17.17 -14.60
CA MET A 1 -21.71 -17.31 -13.29
C MET A 1 -21.55 -15.95 -12.64
N LEU A 2 -21.32 -15.85 -11.32
CA LEU A 2 -21.28 -14.54 -10.60
C LEU A 2 -20.29 -13.53 -11.20
N LYS A 3 -19.14 -13.98 -11.70
CA LYS A 3 -18.17 -13.13 -12.42
C LYS A 3 -18.80 -12.42 -13.63
N ASP A 4 -19.58 -13.14 -14.43
CA ASP A 4 -20.22 -12.58 -15.64
C ASP A 4 -21.30 -11.57 -15.26
N GLU A 5 -22.01 -11.81 -14.15
CA GLU A 5 -23.01 -10.87 -13.62
C GLU A 5 -22.34 -9.58 -13.11
N VAL A 6 -21.20 -9.68 -12.41
CA VAL A 6 -20.40 -8.52 -12.00
C VAL A 6 -19.95 -7.71 -13.21
N LEU A 7 -19.39 -8.37 -14.22
CA LEU A 7 -18.92 -7.71 -15.45
C LEU A 7 -20.08 -7.04 -16.23
N LYS A 8 -21.27 -7.66 -16.25
CA LYS A 8 -22.48 -7.10 -16.84
C LYS A 8 -22.92 -5.85 -16.07
N LEU A 9 -23.12 -5.97 -14.74
CA LEU A 9 -23.56 -4.84 -13.90
C LEU A 9 -22.58 -3.67 -13.96
N LYS A 10 -21.27 -3.93 -13.91
CA LYS A 10 -20.23 -2.92 -14.05
C LYS A 10 -20.41 -2.09 -15.31
N LYS A 11 -20.67 -2.75 -16.44
CA LYS A 11 -20.89 -2.10 -17.73
C LYS A 11 -22.22 -1.35 -17.79
N GLU A 12 -23.30 -1.97 -17.32
CA GLU A 12 -24.65 -1.37 -17.33
C GLU A 12 -24.74 -0.10 -16.48
N LYS A 13 -24.01 -0.07 -15.36
CA LYS A 13 -24.02 1.06 -14.41
C LYS A 13 -22.86 2.04 -14.64
N ASP A 14 -22.04 1.85 -15.67
CA ASP A 14 -20.83 2.65 -15.95
C ASP A 14 -19.92 2.84 -14.74
N VAL A 15 -19.63 1.73 -14.05
CA VAL A 15 -18.77 1.69 -12.85
C VAL A 15 -17.38 1.21 -13.22
N VAL A 16 -16.34 1.88 -12.74
CA VAL A 16 -14.96 1.39 -12.77
C VAL A 16 -14.62 0.66 -11.47
N ILE A 17 -14.04 -0.53 -11.56
CA ILE A 17 -13.55 -1.31 -10.42
C ILE A 17 -12.06 -1.14 -10.28
N LEU A 18 -11.62 -0.59 -9.16
CA LEU A 18 -10.21 -0.48 -8.77
C LEU A 18 -9.91 -1.49 -7.68
N ALA A 19 -8.92 -2.37 -7.86
CA ALA A 19 -8.58 -3.40 -6.89
C ALA A 19 -7.12 -3.32 -6.46
N HIS A 20 -6.87 -3.51 -5.16
CA HIS A 20 -5.51 -3.60 -4.65
C HIS A 20 -4.87 -4.96 -5.01
N ASN A 21 -3.53 -4.99 -5.17
CA ASN A 21 -2.74 -6.20 -5.44
C ASN A 21 -2.97 -7.34 -4.43
N TYR A 22 -3.46 -7.03 -3.23
CA TYR A 22 -3.71 -8.02 -2.16
C TYR A 22 -5.13 -8.59 -2.17
N GLN A 23 -5.95 -8.26 -3.15
CA GLN A 23 -7.29 -8.84 -3.27
C GLN A 23 -7.23 -10.32 -3.68
N VAL A 24 -8.32 -11.03 -3.39
CA VAL A 24 -8.50 -12.41 -3.85
C VAL A 24 -8.55 -12.47 -5.40
N PRO A 25 -8.14 -13.59 -6.02
CA PRO A 25 -8.07 -13.72 -7.48
C PRO A 25 -9.35 -13.31 -8.19
N GLU A 26 -10.50 -13.72 -7.68
CA GLU A 26 -11.81 -13.48 -8.30
C GLU A 26 -12.16 -11.98 -8.35
N VAL A 27 -11.69 -11.20 -7.37
CA VAL A 27 -11.87 -9.75 -7.33
C VAL A 27 -10.89 -9.07 -8.27
N GLN A 28 -9.64 -9.52 -8.34
CA GLN A 28 -8.65 -9.01 -9.29
C GLN A 28 -9.13 -9.23 -10.74
N ASP A 29 -9.75 -10.37 -11.03
CA ASP A 29 -10.23 -10.75 -12.36
C ASP A 29 -11.36 -9.87 -12.90
N VAL A 30 -12.15 -9.23 -12.05
CA VAL A 30 -13.26 -8.33 -12.48
C VAL A 30 -12.87 -6.86 -12.45
N ALA A 31 -11.69 -6.53 -11.91
CA ALA A 31 -11.20 -5.17 -11.81
C ALA A 31 -10.77 -4.61 -13.18
N ASP A 32 -10.96 -3.31 -13.37
CA ASP A 32 -10.44 -2.59 -14.53
C ASP A 32 -8.96 -2.24 -14.35
N PHE A 33 -8.58 -2.00 -13.09
CA PHE A 33 -7.19 -1.72 -12.70
C PHE A 33 -6.86 -2.46 -11.41
N VAL A 34 -5.73 -3.12 -11.42
CA VAL A 34 -5.12 -3.75 -10.24
C VAL A 34 -3.77 -3.09 -9.99
N GLY A 35 -3.51 -2.63 -8.77
CA GLY A 35 -2.27 -1.91 -8.48
C GLY A 35 -2.02 -1.69 -6.99
N ASP A 36 -1.00 -0.87 -6.70
CA ASP A 36 -0.69 -0.36 -5.36
C ASP A 36 -1.51 0.89 -5.02
N SER A 37 -1.37 1.37 -3.77
CA SER A 37 -2.10 2.54 -3.28
C SER A 37 -1.84 3.81 -4.11
N LEU A 38 -0.60 4.03 -4.58
CA LEU A 38 -0.25 5.20 -5.38
C LEU A 38 -0.85 5.13 -6.78
N GLY A 39 -0.68 3.98 -7.44
CA GLY A 39 -1.21 3.71 -8.77
C GLY A 39 -2.74 3.84 -8.80
N LEU A 40 -3.43 3.23 -7.82
CA LEU A 40 -4.88 3.31 -7.72
C LEU A 40 -5.40 4.72 -7.40
N SER A 41 -4.70 5.49 -6.56
CA SER A 41 -5.04 6.91 -6.32
C SER A 41 -4.93 7.74 -7.61
N ARG A 42 -3.87 7.52 -8.40
CA ARG A 42 -3.69 8.16 -9.71
C ARG A 42 -4.77 7.73 -10.71
N GLN A 43 -5.18 6.47 -10.70
CA GLN A 43 -6.27 5.98 -11.56
C GLN A 43 -7.62 6.59 -11.13
N ALA A 44 -7.93 6.62 -9.84
CA ALA A 44 -9.16 7.24 -9.33
C ALA A 44 -9.33 8.69 -9.83
N ALA A 45 -8.23 9.47 -9.84
CA ALA A 45 -8.23 10.84 -10.34
C ALA A 45 -8.47 10.96 -11.85
N LYS A 46 -8.11 9.93 -12.65
CA LYS A 46 -8.10 9.98 -14.13
C LYS A 46 -9.31 9.32 -14.80
N VAL A 47 -9.94 8.34 -14.16
CA VAL A 47 -11.06 7.59 -14.77
C VAL A 47 -12.23 8.51 -15.10
N LYS A 48 -12.96 8.19 -16.18
CA LYS A 48 -14.08 8.99 -16.67
C LYS A 48 -15.40 8.66 -16.00
N GLN A 49 -15.54 7.45 -15.49
CA GLN A 49 -16.75 6.96 -14.82
C GLN A 49 -17.07 7.83 -13.60
N LYS A 50 -18.35 8.06 -13.37
CA LYS A 50 -18.84 8.81 -12.22
C LYS A 50 -18.86 7.99 -10.92
N THR A 51 -18.83 6.67 -11.05
CA THR A 51 -18.82 5.75 -9.91
C THR A 51 -17.58 4.88 -9.94
N ILE A 52 -16.87 4.84 -8.82
CA ILE A 52 -15.72 3.97 -8.56
C ILE A 52 -16.17 2.94 -7.53
N LEU A 53 -16.00 1.65 -7.82
CA LEU A 53 -16.06 0.61 -6.81
C LEU A 53 -14.62 0.27 -6.41
N PHE A 54 -14.27 0.61 -5.17
CA PHE A 54 -12.91 0.43 -4.66
C PHE A 54 -12.80 -0.88 -3.88
N CYS A 55 -12.15 -1.88 -4.45
CA CYS A 55 -11.85 -3.18 -3.82
C CYS A 55 -10.49 -3.10 -3.11
N GLY A 56 -10.53 -2.66 -1.88
CA GLY A 56 -9.39 -2.46 -0.98
C GLY A 56 -9.89 -2.10 0.41
N VAL A 57 -9.02 -1.56 1.26
CA VAL A 57 -9.38 -1.17 2.62
C VAL A 57 -9.90 0.27 2.69
N HIS A 58 -10.60 0.59 3.76
CA HIS A 58 -11.40 1.82 3.90
C HIS A 58 -10.63 3.12 3.61
N PHE A 59 -9.40 3.28 4.16
CA PHE A 59 -8.61 4.49 3.94
C PHE A 59 -8.23 4.71 2.45
N MET A 60 -8.18 3.64 1.65
CA MET A 60 -7.92 3.73 0.21
C MET A 60 -9.14 4.26 -0.53
N ALA A 61 -10.35 3.82 -0.14
CA ALA A 61 -11.60 4.35 -0.67
C ALA A 61 -11.81 5.82 -0.27
N GLU A 62 -11.45 6.20 0.97
CA GLU A 62 -11.40 7.61 1.41
C GLU A 62 -10.44 8.43 0.53
N THR A 63 -9.24 7.91 0.26
CA THR A 63 -8.27 8.59 -0.60
C THR A 63 -8.83 8.78 -2.01
N ALA A 64 -9.48 7.77 -2.58
CA ALA A 64 -10.14 7.88 -3.88
C ALA A 64 -11.25 8.94 -3.87
N ALA A 65 -12.06 9.02 -2.81
CA ALA A 65 -13.11 10.04 -2.64
C ALA A 65 -12.51 11.46 -2.51
N ILE A 66 -11.39 11.61 -1.83
CA ILE A 66 -10.70 12.91 -1.68
C ILE A 66 -10.14 13.41 -3.00
N VAL A 67 -9.50 12.55 -3.80
CA VAL A 67 -8.88 12.97 -5.09
C VAL A 67 -9.90 13.07 -6.22
N SER A 68 -11.10 12.52 -6.05
CA SER A 68 -12.16 12.50 -7.06
C SER A 68 -13.49 13.01 -6.47
N PRO A 69 -13.56 14.28 -6.04
CA PRO A 69 -14.73 14.81 -5.29
C PRO A 69 -16.03 14.81 -6.10
N ASP A 70 -15.95 14.75 -7.43
CA ASP A 70 -17.12 14.71 -8.32
C ASP A 70 -17.60 13.28 -8.58
N LYS A 71 -16.96 12.29 -7.98
CA LYS A 71 -17.27 10.88 -8.17
C LYS A 71 -17.87 10.27 -6.92
N ARG A 72 -18.70 9.29 -7.14
CA ARG A 72 -19.22 8.42 -6.10
C ARG A 72 -18.24 7.26 -5.89
N VAL A 73 -17.74 7.09 -4.69
CA VAL A 73 -16.84 5.99 -4.34
C VAL A 73 -17.58 5.00 -3.46
N LEU A 74 -17.66 3.76 -3.91
CA LEU A 74 -18.27 2.63 -3.19
C LEU A 74 -17.15 1.71 -2.70
N ILE A 75 -17.38 1.05 -1.57
CA ILE A 75 -16.56 -0.03 -1.04
C ILE A 75 -17.46 -1.26 -0.81
N PRO A 76 -17.04 -2.49 -1.18
CA PRO A 76 -17.90 -3.67 -1.01
C PRO A 76 -18.18 -4.06 0.43
N ASP A 77 -17.31 -3.64 1.38
CA ASP A 77 -17.44 -3.92 2.81
C ASP A 77 -16.90 -2.75 3.63
N LEU A 78 -17.71 -2.18 4.52
CA LEU A 78 -17.30 -1.09 5.41
C LEU A 78 -16.33 -1.53 6.51
N GLU A 79 -16.35 -2.82 6.89
CA GLU A 79 -15.48 -3.40 7.91
C GLU A 79 -14.06 -3.72 7.38
N ALA A 80 -13.83 -3.53 6.07
CA ALA A 80 -12.50 -3.68 5.47
C ALA A 80 -11.57 -2.56 5.94
N GLY A 81 -11.15 -2.61 7.20
CA GLY A 81 -10.28 -1.67 7.89
C GLY A 81 -8.78 -1.87 7.63
N CYS A 82 -7.94 -1.29 8.50
CA CYS A 82 -6.49 -1.46 8.44
C CYS A 82 -5.88 -1.22 9.83
N SER A 83 -5.28 -2.26 10.43
CA SER A 83 -4.64 -2.16 11.75
C SER A 83 -3.54 -1.09 11.83
N LEU A 84 -2.79 -0.90 10.74
CA LEU A 84 -1.80 0.15 10.66
C LEU A 84 -2.44 1.55 10.64
N SER A 85 -3.54 1.72 9.90
CA SER A 85 -4.29 2.98 9.87
C SER A 85 -4.83 3.36 11.25
N ASP A 86 -5.19 2.37 12.05
CA ASP A 86 -5.77 2.54 13.37
C ASP A 86 -4.72 2.70 14.49
N SER A 87 -3.42 2.57 14.15
CA SER A 87 -2.31 2.66 15.11
C SER A 87 -2.04 4.07 15.64
N ILE A 88 -2.63 5.11 15.03
CA ILE A 88 -2.51 6.51 15.45
C ILE A 88 -3.86 7.22 15.33
N THR A 89 -4.21 7.98 16.36
CA THR A 89 -5.39 8.84 16.37
C THR A 89 -5.05 10.29 16.05
N VAL A 90 -6.05 11.08 15.63
CA VAL A 90 -5.89 12.51 15.31
C VAL A 90 -5.37 13.27 16.55
N ASP A 91 -5.87 12.96 17.74
CA ASP A 91 -5.46 13.65 18.96
C ASP A 91 -4.00 13.33 19.35
N GLN A 92 -3.55 12.09 19.12
CA GLN A 92 -2.14 11.70 19.28
C GLN A 92 -1.25 12.47 18.30
N LEU A 93 -1.64 12.55 17.02
CA LEU A 93 -0.89 13.30 16.01
C LEU A 93 -0.83 14.79 16.37
N ARG A 94 -1.94 15.40 16.76
CA ARG A 94 -1.98 16.81 17.18
C ARG A 94 -1.09 17.08 18.40
N LYS A 95 -1.11 16.17 19.38
CA LYS A 95 -0.21 16.25 20.54
C LYS A 95 1.25 16.19 20.11
N TRP A 96 1.60 15.22 19.28
CA TRP A 96 2.96 15.05 18.76
C TRP A 96 3.44 16.28 17.95
N LYS A 97 2.60 16.82 17.06
CA LYS A 97 2.89 18.08 16.34
C LYS A 97 3.06 19.29 17.28
N LYS A 98 2.31 19.34 18.37
CA LYS A 98 2.46 20.42 19.38
C LYS A 98 3.80 20.35 20.13
N GLU A 99 4.33 19.16 20.34
CA GLU A 99 5.65 18.93 20.94
C GLU A 99 6.79 19.24 19.95
N HIS A 100 6.50 19.24 18.63
CA HIS A 100 7.44 19.49 17.54
C HIS A 100 6.89 20.54 16.54
N PRO A 101 6.74 21.81 16.94
CA PRO A 101 5.98 22.82 16.17
C PRO A 101 6.59 23.19 14.83
N ASP A 102 7.90 23.02 14.65
CA ASP A 102 8.62 23.34 13.40
C ASP A 102 8.86 22.11 12.51
N ALA A 103 8.42 20.94 12.94
CA ALA A 103 8.60 19.70 12.21
C ALA A 103 7.59 19.58 11.05
N ILE A 104 8.03 18.91 9.99
CA ILE A 104 7.19 18.55 8.84
C ILE A 104 6.63 17.16 9.06
N SER A 105 5.31 17.03 9.01
CA SER A 105 4.63 15.75 9.14
C SER A 105 4.51 15.03 7.79
N VAL A 106 5.05 13.81 7.71
CA VAL A 106 4.98 12.93 6.53
C VAL A 106 4.21 11.67 6.92
N GLY A 107 3.03 11.51 6.35
CA GLY A 107 2.20 10.35 6.63
C GLY A 107 2.19 9.35 5.49
N TYR A 108 2.47 8.10 5.82
CA TYR A 108 2.18 7.01 4.91
C TYR A 108 0.67 6.97 4.64
N VAL A 109 0.27 6.70 3.40
CA VAL A 109 -1.13 6.76 2.94
C VAL A 109 -2.07 5.83 3.73
N ASN A 110 -1.52 4.84 4.44
CA ASN A 110 -2.24 3.93 5.34
C ASN A 110 -2.65 4.63 6.64
N THR A 111 -3.44 5.66 6.51
CA THR A 111 -4.02 6.49 7.58
C THR A 111 -5.43 6.93 7.18
N THR A 112 -6.26 7.34 8.16
CA THR A 112 -7.61 7.86 7.88
C THR A 112 -7.57 9.20 7.15
N ALA A 113 -8.68 9.60 6.55
CA ALA A 113 -8.85 10.93 5.96
C ALA A 113 -8.62 12.05 6.98
N GLU A 114 -9.02 11.83 8.22
CA GLU A 114 -8.83 12.79 9.32
C GLU A 114 -7.35 13.00 9.63
N ILE A 115 -6.56 11.91 9.75
CA ILE A 115 -5.10 11.99 9.91
C ILE A 115 -4.49 12.74 8.73
N LYS A 116 -4.85 12.38 7.49
CA LYS A 116 -4.34 13.04 6.28
C LYS A 116 -4.61 14.55 6.27
N SER A 117 -5.72 14.99 6.87
CA SER A 117 -6.07 16.42 6.97
C SER A 117 -5.14 17.22 7.89
N GLU A 118 -4.36 16.57 8.73
CA GLU A 118 -3.38 17.17 9.64
C GLU A 118 -1.93 17.04 9.14
N LEU A 119 -1.71 16.39 7.98
CA LEU A 119 -0.38 16.14 7.43
C LEU A 119 0.09 17.26 6.49
N ASP A 120 1.39 17.48 6.44
CA ASP A 120 2.03 18.31 5.43
C ASP A 120 2.22 17.56 4.12
N TYR A 121 2.62 16.29 4.18
CA TYR A 121 2.80 15.40 3.04
C TYR A 121 2.19 14.03 3.31
N CYS A 122 1.56 13.44 2.32
CA CYS A 122 1.39 11.99 2.27
C CYS A 122 2.55 11.35 1.51
N CYS A 123 2.75 10.04 1.71
CA CYS A 123 3.65 9.23 0.91
C CYS A 123 3.08 7.82 0.75
N THR A 124 3.66 7.05 -0.15
CA THR A 124 3.48 5.59 -0.24
C THR A 124 4.85 4.91 -0.17
N SER A 125 4.89 3.59 -0.02
CA SER A 125 6.14 2.83 -0.11
C SER A 125 6.89 3.04 -1.44
N SER A 126 6.18 3.42 -2.50
CA SER A 126 6.77 3.72 -3.81
C SER A 126 7.57 5.02 -3.86
N ASN A 127 7.20 6.05 -3.07
CA ASN A 127 7.80 7.37 -3.17
C ASN A 127 8.21 8.02 -1.84
N ALA A 128 8.12 7.31 -0.72
CA ALA A 128 8.46 7.86 0.61
C ALA A 128 9.88 8.44 0.68
N VAL A 129 10.85 7.76 0.06
CA VAL A 129 12.24 8.25 -0.05
C VAL A 129 12.30 9.58 -0.79
N ASN A 130 11.60 9.71 -1.91
CA ASN A 130 11.57 10.94 -2.71
C ASN A 130 10.86 12.07 -1.96
N VAL A 131 9.75 11.78 -1.28
CA VAL A 131 9.03 12.76 -0.44
C VAL A 131 9.94 13.29 0.67
N VAL A 132 10.62 12.42 1.41
CA VAL A 132 11.54 12.83 2.49
C VAL A 132 12.75 13.60 1.94
N ASN A 133 13.27 13.23 0.76
CA ASN A 133 14.37 13.98 0.12
C ASN A 133 13.94 15.35 -0.40
N ALA A 134 12.67 15.56 -0.72
CA ALA A 134 12.14 16.88 -1.14
C ALA A 134 12.01 17.88 0.03
N ILE A 135 12.07 17.41 1.28
CA ILE A 135 12.00 18.25 2.48
C ILE A 135 13.42 18.78 2.83
N PRO A 136 13.58 20.08 3.15
CA PRO A 136 14.88 20.64 3.53
C PRO A 136 15.57 19.86 4.65
N ARG A 137 16.87 19.67 4.55
CA ARG A 137 17.67 18.79 5.42
C ARG A 137 17.64 19.20 6.89
N GLU A 138 17.53 20.48 7.18
CA GLU A 138 17.48 21.08 8.52
C GLU A 138 16.13 20.88 9.22
N LYS A 139 15.05 20.59 8.46
CA LYS A 139 13.72 20.38 9.03
C LYS A 139 13.64 19.02 9.69
N GLU A 140 13.12 19.00 10.94
CA GLU A 140 12.70 17.77 11.59
C GLU A 140 11.51 17.18 10.87
N ILE A 141 11.43 15.84 10.80
CA ILE A 141 10.33 15.12 10.17
C ILE A 141 9.63 14.26 11.21
N LEU A 142 8.29 14.35 11.25
CA LEU A 142 7.43 13.40 11.96
C LEU A 142 6.91 12.41 10.93
N PHE A 143 7.45 11.18 10.93
CA PHE A 143 7.06 10.11 10.00
C PHE A 143 6.09 9.13 10.69
N LEU A 144 4.94 8.88 10.07
CA LEU A 144 3.89 8.04 10.61
C LEU A 144 3.15 7.26 9.51
N PRO A 145 2.39 6.20 9.83
CA PRO A 145 2.35 5.50 11.10
C PRO A 145 3.30 4.30 11.17
N ASP A 146 3.94 3.86 10.06
CA ASP A 146 4.70 2.61 9.97
C ASP A 146 6.17 2.80 10.36
N MET A 147 6.60 2.06 11.40
CA MET A 147 7.95 2.14 11.92
C MET A 147 9.01 1.50 11.01
N PHE A 148 8.66 0.44 10.29
CA PHE A 148 9.61 -0.26 9.41
C PHE A 148 9.86 0.55 8.15
N LEU A 149 8.80 1.04 7.50
CA LEU A 149 8.93 1.97 6.37
C LEU A 149 9.67 3.24 6.80
N GLY A 150 9.35 3.82 7.97
CA GLY A 150 10.05 4.99 8.50
C GLY A 150 11.53 4.74 8.70
N SER A 151 11.90 3.61 9.30
CA SER A 151 13.30 3.21 9.52
C SER A 151 14.05 2.98 8.20
N TYR A 152 13.39 2.32 7.24
CA TYR A 152 13.91 2.15 5.88
C TYR A 152 14.21 3.50 5.22
N VAL A 153 13.23 4.41 5.23
CA VAL A 153 13.36 5.75 4.63
C VAL A 153 14.46 6.56 5.30
N ALA A 154 14.53 6.55 6.64
CA ALA A 154 15.58 7.24 7.39
C ALA A 154 16.97 6.72 7.00
N LYS A 155 17.12 5.41 6.87
CA LYS A 155 18.37 4.76 6.47
C LYS A 155 18.79 5.13 5.05
N ILE A 156 17.89 5.01 4.08
CA ILE A 156 18.17 5.31 2.66
C ILE A 156 18.48 6.79 2.44
N THR A 157 17.75 7.69 3.11
CA THR A 157 17.94 9.15 2.97
C THR A 157 19.09 9.69 3.81
N GLY A 158 19.61 8.91 4.78
CA GLY A 158 20.61 9.35 5.74
C GLY A 158 20.08 10.42 6.72
N ARG A 159 18.75 10.55 6.88
CA ARG A 159 18.12 11.49 7.81
C ARG A 159 18.34 11.05 9.25
N LYS A 160 18.83 11.98 10.10
CA LYS A 160 19.01 11.78 11.55
C LYS A 160 17.96 12.50 12.38
N ASN A 161 17.33 13.54 11.82
CA ASN A 161 16.31 14.37 12.43
C ASN A 161 14.90 13.93 12.02
N MET A 162 14.63 12.64 12.18
CA MET A 162 13.36 12.02 11.81
C MET A 162 12.82 11.24 13.01
N GLN A 163 11.70 11.71 13.55
CA GLN A 163 10.93 11.01 14.57
C GLN A 163 9.98 10.05 13.88
N ILE A 164 9.91 8.82 14.33
CA ILE A 164 9.12 7.77 13.68
C ILE A 164 8.08 7.25 14.67
N TRP A 165 6.82 7.23 14.24
CA TRP A 165 5.74 6.62 15.01
C TRP A 165 5.89 5.11 15.05
N ALA A 166 5.63 4.50 16.23
CA ALA A 166 5.84 3.08 16.48
C ALA A 166 4.62 2.20 16.10
N GLY A 167 3.98 2.48 14.96
CA GLY A 167 2.94 1.63 14.40
C GLY A 167 3.50 0.61 13.41
N GLU A 168 2.77 -0.47 13.20
CA GLU A 168 3.16 -1.54 12.27
C GLU A 168 1.96 -2.19 11.59
N CYS A 169 2.16 -2.69 10.38
CA CYS A 169 1.21 -3.56 9.71
C CYS A 169 1.38 -4.98 10.24
N HIS A 170 0.35 -5.56 10.89
CA HIS A 170 0.44 -6.89 11.50
C HIS A 170 0.86 -8.00 10.51
N VAL A 171 0.47 -7.88 9.23
CA VAL A 171 0.85 -8.83 8.18
C VAL A 171 2.35 -8.74 7.89
N HIS A 172 2.83 -7.53 7.61
CA HIS A 172 4.23 -7.31 7.24
C HIS A 172 5.18 -7.46 8.44
N ALA A 173 4.74 -7.07 9.63
CA ALA A 173 5.49 -7.32 10.87
C ALA A 173 5.67 -8.83 11.13
N GLY A 174 4.67 -9.64 10.76
CA GLY A 174 4.73 -11.10 10.85
C GLY A 174 5.68 -11.77 9.85
N ILE A 175 6.19 -11.06 8.83
CA ILE A 175 7.23 -11.59 7.93
C ILE A 175 8.60 -11.30 8.55
N THR A 176 9.03 -12.22 9.39
CA THR A 176 10.25 -12.10 10.21
C THR A 176 11.53 -12.38 9.43
N PRO A 177 12.72 -11.97 9.94
CA PRO A 177 14.00 -12.35 9.38
C PRO A 177 14.17 -13.87 9.22
N ASP A 178 13.68 -14.66 10.19
CA ASP A 178 13.77 -16.13 10.15
C ASP A 178 13.06 -16.73 8.93
N HIS A 179 11.92 -16.18 8.55
CA HIS A 179 11.20 -16.60 7.33
C HIS A 179 12.07 -16.40 6.09
N VAL A 180 12.73 -15.26 5.99
CA VAL A 180 13.60 -14.92 4.86
C VAL A 180 14.87 -15.77 4.89
N GLU A 181 15.55 -15.90 6.05
CA GLU A 181 16.75 -16.72 6.20
C GLU A 181 16.53 -18.19 5.85
N LYS A 182 15.40 -18.76 6.28
CA LYS A 182 15.01 -20.12 5.92
C LYS A 182 14.89 -20.29 4.41
N LYS A 183 14.20 -19.37 3.74
CA LYS A 183 14.05 -19.41 2.26
C LYS A 183 15.37 -19.17 1.53
N LEU A 184 16.26 -18.30 2.06
CA LEU A 184 17.60 -18.10 1.53
C LEU A 184 18.45 -19.37 1.59
N ALA A 185 18.33 -20.14 2.67
CA ALA A 185 19.05 -21.40 2.82
C ALA A 185 18.53 -22.48 1.85
N GLU A 186 17.23 -22.53 1.61
CA GLU A 186 16.56 -23.50 0.73
C GLU A 186 16.75 -23.18 -0.76
N LEU A 187 16.76 -21.90 -1.16
CA LEU A 187 16.60 -21.42 -2.53
C LEU A 187 17.78 -20.56 -2.99
N LYS A 188 18.94 -21.21 -3.21
CA LYS A 188 20.23 -20.53 -3.48
C LYS A 188 20.28 -19.61 -4.71
N ASN A 189 19.38 -19.79 -5.68
CA ASN A 189 19.35 -19.03 -6.95
C ASN A 189 18.12 -18.10 -7.07
N ALA A 190 17.31 -17.98 -6.02
CA ALA A 190 16.13 -17.11 -6.05
C ALA A 190 16.53 -15.65 -5.79
N GLU A 191 15.87 -14.72 -6.47
CA GLU A 191 15.85 -13.31 -6.06
C GLU A 191 14.84 -13.09 -4.94
N PHE A 192 15.13 -12.15 -4.06
CA PHE A 192 14.26 -11.77 -2.96
C PHE A 192 13.71 -10.37 -3.20
N VAL A 193 12.38 -10.25 -3.22
CA VAL A 193 11.67 -8.98 -3.29
C VAL A 193 10.94 -8.77 -1.97
N ILE A 194 11.28 -7.71 -1.26
CA ILE A 194 10.86 -7.45 0.12
C ILE A 194 10.13 -6.12 0.18
N HIS A 195 8.96 -6.11 0.83
CA HIS A 195 8.24 -4.86 1.06
C HIS A 195 8.86 -4.08 2.23
N PRO A 196 9.03 -2.74 2.13
CA PRO A 196 9.71 -1.96 3.17
C PRO A 196 8.97 -1.89 4.51
N GLU A 197 7.69 -2.31 4.57
CA GLU A 197 6.93 -2.47 5.81
C GLU A 197 7.26 -3.79 6.56
N CYS A 198 7.99 -4.74 5.93
CA CYS A 198 8.30 -6.00 6.58
C CYS A 198 9.33 -5.82 7.71
N SER A 199 9.12 -6.51 8.83
CA SER A 199 10.07 -6.50 9.95
C SER A 199 11.45 -7.02 9.57
N CYS A 200 11.55 -7.85 8.56
CA CYS A 200 12.81 -8.35 8.00
C CYS A 200 13.61 -7.30 7.21
N THR A 201 13.00 -6.16 6.84
CA THR A 201 13.65 -5.17 5.95
C THR A 201 14.96 -4.62 6.54
N THR A 202 14.94 -4.14 7.77
CA THR A 202 16.13 -3.55 8.42
C THR A 202 17.27 -4.56 8.62
N PRO A 203 17.04 -5.77 9.16
CA PRO A 203 18.07 -6.81 9.22
C PRO A 203 18.62 -7.18 7.84
N MET A 204 17.77 -7.35 6.84
CA MET A 204 18.19 -7.69 5.48
C MET A 204 19.06 -6.59 4.84
N MET A 205 18.73 -5.32 5.05
CA MET A 205 19.60 -4.21 4.59
C MET A 205 20.99 -4.27 5.23
N HIS A 206 21.08 -4.58 6.52
CA HIS A 206 22.35 -4.73 7.22
C HIS A 206 23.15 -5.92 6.65
N ASP A 207 22.51 -7.05 6.46
CA ASP A 207 23.15 -8.27 5.97
C ASP A 207 23.64 -8.16 4.52
N VAL A 208 22.87 -7.49 3.66
CA VAL A 208 23.30 -7.13 2.30
C VAL A 208 24.51 -6.18 2.35
N ALA A 209 24.46 -5.15 3.19
CA ALA A 209 25.55 -4.19 3.32
C ALA A 209 26.84 -4.82 3.89
N SER A 210 26.73 -5.82 4.78
CA SER A 210 27.87 -6.58 5.33
C SER A 210 28.42 -7.64 4.35
N GLY A 211 27.71 -7.89 3.24
CA GLY A 211 28.07 -8.90 2.24
C GLY A 211 27.76 -10.34 2.66
N ARG A 212 26.92 -10.54 3.69
CA ARG A 212 26.49 -11.88 4.15
C ARG A 212 25.76 -12.66 3.04
N TYR A 213 25.03 -11.94 2.16
CA TYR A 213 24.24 -12.52 1.07
C TYR A 213 24.75 -12.12 -0.32
N LYS A 214 26.06 -12.22 -0.55
CA LYS A 214 26.69 -11.83 -1.84
C LYS A 214 26.12 -12.55 -3.06
N ASN A 215 25.58 -13.75 -2.87
CA ASN A 215 25.06 -14.58 -3.96
C ASN A 215 23.55 -14.41 -4.19
N HIS A 216 22.90 -13.54 -3.44
CA HIS A 216 21.46 -13.33 -3.54
C HIS A 216 21.18 -11.87 -3.91
N GLN A 217 20.34 -11.70 -4.92
CA GLN A 217 19.85 -10.37 -5.26
C GLN A 217 18.64 -10.07 -4.37
N VAL A 218 18.79 -9.12 -3.46
CA VAL A 218 17.73 -8.66 -2.56
C VAL A 218 17.30 -7.27 -2.98
N GLN A 219 16.02 -7.11 -3.27
CA GLN A 219 15.39 -5.85 -3.66
C GLN A 219 14.33 -5.43 -2.64
N ILE A 220 14.40 -4.21 -2.13
CA ILE A 220 13.37 -3.64 -1.24
C ILE A 220 12.52 -2.70 -2.08
N LEU A 221 11.26 -3.08 -2.30
CA LEU A 221 10.39 -2.49 -3.30
C LEU A 221 8.94 -2.40 -2.81
N SER A 222 8.22 -1.38 -3.28
CA SER A 222 6.75 -1.38 -3.18
C SER A 222 6.14 -2.51 -4.01
N THR A 223 4.86 -2.80 -3.84
CA THR A 223 4.18 -3.87 -4.58
C THR A 223 4.25 -3.66 -6.10
N GLU A 224 4.06 -2.44 -6.61
CA GLU A 224 4.20 -2.17 -8.04
C GLU A 224 5.68 -2.19 -8.47
N GLY A 225 6.59 -1.76 -7.60
CA GLY A 225 8.03 -1.93 -7.80
C GLY A 225 8.42 -3.39 -7.95
N MET A 226 7.85 -4.29 -7.12
CA MET A 226 8.04 -5.75 -7.23
C MET A 226 7.51 -6.27 -8.57
N MET A 227 6.28 -5.89 -8.98
CA MET A 227 5.70 -6.30 -10.27
C MET A 227 6.60 -5.92 -11.45
N ASN A 228 7.09 -4.68 -11.45
CA ASN A 228 7.97 -4.16 -12.49
C ASN A 228 9.34 -4.86 -12.49
N HIS A 229 9.91 -5.14 -11.30
CA HIS A 229 11.20 -5.81 -11.16
C HIS A 229 11.12 -7.25 -11.66
N VAL A 230 10.18 -8.03 -11.17
CA VAL A 230 10.05 -9.45 -11.55
C VAL A 230 9.76 -9.65 -13.03
N SER A 231 9.10 -8.68 -13.68
CA SER A 231 8.85 -8.74 -15.12
C SER A 231 10.11 -8.48 -15.96
N LYS A 232 11.06 -7.68 -15.45
CA LYS A 232 12.29 -7.29 -16.16
C LYS A 232 13.50 -8.14 -15.82
N SER A 233 13.53 -8.76 -14.64
CA SER A 233 14.65 -9.61 -14.19
C SER A 233 14.76 -10.88 -15.03
N ASP A 234 15.98 -11.35 -15.26
CA ASP A 234 16.28 -12.64 -15.90
C ASP A 234 16.08 -13.84 -14.96
N SER A 235 15.91 -13.58 -13.66
CA SER A 235 15.68 -14.64 -12.67
C SER A 235 14.37 -15.37 -12.93
N GLN A 236 14.40 -16.69 -12.76
CA GLN A 236 13.25 -17.57 -12.94
C GLN A 236 12.51 -17.88 -11.62
N GLN A 237 13.13 -17.52 -10.48
CA GLN A 237 12.60 -17.85 -9.17
C GLN A 237 12.70 -16.66 -8.21
N PHE A 238 11.59 -16.32 -7.55
CA PHE A 238 11.49 -15.20 -6.63
C PHE A 238 10.90 -15.64 -5.30
N VAL A 239 11.52 -15.19 -4.21
CA VAL A 239 10.89 -15.20 -2.89
C VAL A 239 10.28 -13.82 -2.63
N VAL A 240 9.00 -13.81 -2.32
CA VAL A 240 8.20 -12.58 -2.22
C VAL A 240 7.82 -12.35 -0.76
N ALA A 241 8.42 -11.34 -0.15
CA ALA A 241 8.18 -10.96 1.24
C ALA A 241 7.19 -9.79 1.30
N THR A 242 5.93 -10.10 1.09
CA THR A 242 4.77 -9.22 1.27
C THR A 242 3.51 -10.08 1.38
N GLU A 243 2.34 -9.48 1.42
CA GLU A 243 1.03 -10.17 1.45
C GLU A 243 0.82 -11.05 0.22
N THR A 244 0.30 -12.27 0.42
CA THR A 244 0.31 -13.34 -0.60
C THR A 244 -0.60 -13.10 -1.82
N GLY A 245 -1.60 -12.23 -1.73
CA GLY A 245 -2.53 -11.94 -2.84
C GLY A 245 -1.86 -11.39 -4.09
N ILE A 246 -0.69 -10.72 -3.95
CA ILE A 246 0.08 -10.23 -5.11
C ILE A 246 0.60 -11.36 -6.00
N LEU A 247 0.80 -12.56 -5.43
CA LEU A 247 1.33 -13.71 -6.16
C LEU A 247 0.43 -14.13 -7.33
N TYR A 248 -0.88 -13.91 -7.20
CA TYR A 248 -1.82 -14.18 -8.28
C TYR A 248 -1.46 -13.36 -9.53
N ARG A 249 -1.37 -12.04 -9.38
CA ARG A 249 -1.01 -11.13 -10.47
C ARG A 249 0.39 -11.40 -11.00
N MET A 250 1.36 -11.69 -10.12
CA MET A 250 2.72 -12.05 -10.53
C MET A 250 2.75 -13.27 -11.44
N ARG A 251 2.03 -14.34 -11.05
CA ARG A 251 1.93 -15.59 -11.84
C ARG A 251 1.20 -15.38 -13.14
N GLN A 252 0.13 -14.58 -13.17
CA GLN A 252 -0.61 -14.27 -14.39
C GLN A 252 0.24 -13.51 -15.42
N GLN A 253 1.03 -12.55 -14.98
CA GLN A 253 1.85 -11.72 -15.87
C GLN A 253 3.19 -12.35 -16.25
N ASN A 254 3.67 -13.33 -15.46
CA ASN A 254 4.95 -14.00 -15.68
C ASN A 254 4.80 -15.52 -15.50
N PRO A 255 4.03 -16.21 -16.37
CA PRO A 255 3.68 -17.62 -16.17
C PRO A 255 4.88 -18.56 -16.25
N GLN A 256 6.01 -18.13 -16.81
CA GLN A 256 7.25 -18.88 -16.89
C GLN A 256 8.09 -18.82 -15.60
N LYS A 257 7.75 -17.93 -14.65
CA LYS A 257 8.51 -17.70 -13.44
C LYS A 257 7.83 -18.33 -12.22
N THR A 258 8.63 -18.66 -11.22
CA THR A 258 8.16 -19.23 -9.94
C THR A 258 8.18 -18.18 -8.85
N PHE A 259 7.06 -17.99 -8.18
CA PHE A 259 6.88 -17.04 -7.07
C PHE A 259 6.52 -17.78 -5.80
N ILE A 260 7.36 -17.64 -4.78
CA ILE A 260 7.28 -18.35 -3.50
C ILE A 260 7.09 -17.30 -2.41
N PRO A 261 6.04 -17.38 -1.56
CA PRO A 261 5.90 -16.45 -0.46
C PRO A 261 7.00 -16.69 0.59
N ALA A 262 7.51 -15.62 1.19
CA ALA A 262 8.42 -15.72 2.33
C ALA A 262 7.71 -16.34 3.53
N SER A 263 6.44 -16.02 3.73
CA SER A 263 5.53 -16.62 4.71
C SER A 263 4.18 -16.94 4.06
N GLU A 264 3.74 -18.17 4.17
CA GLU A 264 2.43 -18.63 3.66
C GLU A 264 1.26 -18.01 4.44
N SER A 265 1.48 -17.59 5.67
CA SER A 265 0.48 -16.95 6.53
C SER A 265 0.38 -15.43 6.37
N ALA A 266 1.14 -14.85 5.44
CA ALA A 266 1.13 -13.41 5.20
C ALA A 266 -0.12 -12.97 4.42
N GLU A 267 -1.29 -13.13 5.02
CA GLU A 267 -2.58 -12.73 4.47
C GLU A 267 -3.22 -11.61 5.28
N CYS A 268 -3.73 -10.60 4.60
CA CYS A 268 -4.46 -9.49 5.22
C CYS A 268 -5.95 -9.81 5.29
N GLU A 269 -6.45 -10.14 6.48
CA GLU A 269 -7.87 -10.45 6.69
C GLU A 269 -8.80 -9.34 6.21
N TYR A 270 -8.43 -8.06 6.42
CA TYR A 270 -9.22 -6.92 5.96
C TYR A 270 -9.34 -6.87 4.43
N MET A 271 -8.25 -7.14 3.70
CA MET A 271 -8.30 -7.22 2.23
C MET A 271 -9.16 -8.40 1.76
N LYS A 272 -9.14 -9.52 2.51
CA LYS A 272 -9.92 -10.74 2.19
C LYS A 272 -11.40 -10.63 2.59
N MET A 273 -11.80 -9.60 3.35
CA MET A 273 -13.22 -9.28 3.58
C MET A 273 -13.95 -8.92 2.27
N ILE A 274 -13.23 -8.41 1.27
CA ILE A 274 -13.78 -8.11 -0.05
C ILE A 274 -13.86 -9.39 -0.87
N THR A 275 -15.07 -9.93 -1.03
CA THR A 275 -15.34 -11.14 -1.83
C THR A 275 -16.09 -10.76 -3.11
N LEU A 276 -16.10 -11.64 -4.11
CA LEU A 276 -16.82 -11.41 -5.35
C LEU A 276 -18.34 -11.23 -5.13
N ASP A 277 -18.93 -11.94 -4.14
CA ASP A 277 -20.33 -11.74 -3.75
C ASP A 277 -20.59 -10.33 -3.21
N LYS A 278 -19.70 -9.82 -2.35
CA LYS A 278 -19.82 -8.45 -1.84
C LYS A 278 -19.62 -7.40 -2.94
N VAL A 279 -18.72 -7.65 -3.90
CA VAL A 279 -18.56 -6.83 -5.10
C VAL A 279 -19.85 -6.79 -5.92
N TYR A 280 -20.47 -7.95 -6.15
CA TYR A 280 -21.75 -8.05 -6.84
C TYR A 280 -22.85 -7.25 -6.12
N ARG A 281 -23.00 -7.49 -4.80
CA ARG A 281 -24.03 -6.79 -3.98
C ARG A 281 -23.82 -5.29 -3.94
N SER A 282 -22.56 -4.85 -3.81
CA SER A 282 -22.25 -3.41 -3.82
C SER A 282 -22.64 -2.76 -5.16
N LEU A 283 -22.38 -3.43 -6.28
CA LEU A 283 -22.82 -2.96 -7.60
C LEU A 283 -24.35 -2.99 -7.74
N TYR A 284 -24.98 -4.08 -7.32
CA TYR A 284 -26.43 -4.28 -7.48
C TYR A 284 -27.23 -3.26 -6.67
N ASP A 285 -26.93 -3.12 -5.39
CA ASP A 285 -27.60 -2.24 -4.43
C ASP A 285 -27.05 -0.80 -4.44
N GLU A 286 -25.95 -0.56 -5.12
CA GLU A 286 -25.21 0.72 -5.15
C GLU A 286 -24.80 1.22 -3.76
N LYS A 287 -24.26 0.34 -2.96
CA LYS A 287 -23.79 0.57 -1.59
C LYS A 287 -22.42 -0.12 -1.39
N TYR A 288 -21.61 0.24 -0.46
CA TYR A 288 -21.65 1.31 0.53
C TYR A 288 -20.85 2.53 0.03
N GLU A 289 -21.43 3.71 0.10
CA GLU A 289 -20.75 4.95 -0.35
C GLU A 289 -19.83 5.50 0.74
N VAL A 290 -18.56 5.70 0.40
CA VAL A 290 -17.57 6.32 1.27
C VAL A 290 -17.60 7.83 1.09
N LYS A 291 -17.92 8.54 2.18
CA LYS A 291 -18.02 10.00 2.21
C LYS A 291 -17.01 10.58 3.19
N VAL A 292 -16.26 11.56 2.74
CA VAL A 292 -15.35 12.34 3.58
C VAL A 292 -15.93 13.74 3.73
N ALA A 293 -16.06 14.21 4.98
CA ALA A 293 -16.56 15.56 5.24
C ALA A 293 -15.73 16.59 4.47
N LYS A 294 -16.39 17.53 3.77
CA LYS A 294 -15.71 18.48 2.88
C LYS A 294 -14.52 19.20 3.50
N LYS A 295 -14.64 19.65 4.75
CA LYS A 295 -13.56 20.33 5.48
C LYS A 295 -12.33 19.44 5.67
N ILE A 296 -12.54 18.14 5.91
CA ILE A 296 -11.47 17.14 6.06
C ILE A 296 -10.87 16.85 4.67
N ALA A 297 -11.72 16.60 3.67
CA ALA A 297 -11.29 16.28 2.32
C ALA A 297 -10.43 17.40 1.69
N ASP A 298 -10.85 18.67 1.85
CA ASP A 298 -10.12 19.82 1.30
C ASP A 298 -8.70 19.96 1.91
N LYS A 299 -8.54 19.69 3.21
CA LYS A 299 -7.23 19.70 3.86
C LYS A 299 -6.39 18.48 3.47
N ALA A 300 -6.96 17.28 3.54
CA ALA A 300 -6.26 16.03 3.22
C ALA A 300 -5.77 16.01 1.76
N ARG A 301 -6.55 16.62 0.85
CA ARG A 301 -6.18 16.73 -0.57
C ARG A 301 -4.83 17.39 -0.78
N LEU A 302 -4.49 18.43 -0.03
CA LEU A 302 -3.20 19.13 -0.16
C LEU A 302 -2.00 18.19 0.10
N ALA A 303 -2.08 17.37 1.15
CA ALA A 303 -1.02 16.41 1.46
C ALA A 303 -0.95 15.29 0.42
N ILE A 304 -2.10 14.84 -0.09
CA ILE A 304 -2.19 13.81 -1.14
C ILE A 304 -1.66 14.36 -2.49
N GLU A 305 -2.03 15.57 -2.88
CA GLU A 305 -1.56 16.19 -4.13
C GLU A 305 -0.03 16.37 -4.12
N ARG A 306 0.55 16.78 -2.99
CA ARG A 306 2.01 16.81 -2.82
C ARG A 306 2.63 15.42 -3.02
N MET A 307 2.02 14.37 -2.47
CA MET A 307 2.45 12.99 -2.70
C MET A 307 2.39 12.62 -4.19
N LEU A 308 1.28 12.95 -4.87
CA LEU A 308 1.06 12.61 -6.28
C LEU A 308 2.00 13.36 -7.23
N SER A 309 2.48 14.56 -6.83
CA SER A 309 3.41 15.38 -7.60
C SER A 309 4.88 14.94 -7.47
N ILE A 310 5.21 14.14 -6.45
CA ILE A 310 6.55 13.61 -6.21
C ILE A 310 6.58 12.14 -6.65
N SER A 311 7.31 11.84 -7.71
CA SER A 311 7.44 10.51 -8.33
C SER A 311 8.80 9.88 -8.07
#